data_ff8b2a267daed9fe827bb0834cb40f61
#
_entry.id   ff8b2a267daed9fe827bb0834cb40f61
#
_cell.length_a   1.000
_cell.length_b   1.000
_cell.length_c   1.000
_cell.angle_alpha   90.00
_cell.angle_beta   90.00
_cell.angle_gamma   90.00
#
_symmetry.space_group_name_H-M   'P 1'
#
loop_
_entity.id
_entity.type
_entity.pdbx_description
1 polymer ?
#
loop_
_entity_poly.entity_id
_entity_poly.type
_entity_poly.pdbx_seq_one_letter_code
_entity_poly.pdbx_strand_id
1 'polypeptide(L)'
;MKKLNLYIILTVISMILYRSNLPAQNKNDLSTIPRIDVHAHVGGVEKMADYMEVRKILKEQFNVDLAMWINLQSPLGPRGEGIEHIRAAEEKYQGRFLPTINDYRIQDGLRFSPEELAEWQQKGAVGYKIWVGVSSDVDDPANDPTFTKMEQIGMIGASIHISQPYPRNCKDPVLFWGSINAWERVLDRHPELVVVNAHMMDIFYSDEQLEYLQYFLETYPNAYLDLAARLKDFYSMSHEKIRNFFIKYADRILYGTDISNQPREGRYQEVAEAYNRCFKILETDGVFASEFFSPGEKGKEIQGLSLPIDVLEKIYYKNAMKLYPRIKDELKKLGYSIE
;
A
#
# COMPACT_ATOMS: atom_id res chain seq x y z
N MET A 1 -61.38 23.07 17.63
CA MET A 1 -60.76 21.81 17.25
C MET A 1 -60.33 21.73 15.77
N LYS A 2 -61.07 22.26 14.78
CA LYS A 2 -60.65 22.14 13.34
C LYS A 2 -59.37 22.93 12.93
N LYS A 3 -59.05 24.06 13.59
CA LYS A 3 -57.81 24.85 13.29
C LYS A 3 -56.53 24.22 13.79
N LEU A 4 -56.56 23.46 14.87
CA LEU A 4 -55.36 22.82 15.44
C LEU A 4 -54.86 21.66 14.56
N ASN A 5 -55.79 20.89 13.95
CA ASN A 5 -55.40 19.79 13.05
C ASN A 5 -54.78 20.27 11.74
N LEU A 6 -55.13 21.45 11.24
CA LEU A 6 -54.56 22.01 10.01
C LEU A 6 -53.09 22.45 10.21
N TYR A 7 -52.77 23.00 11.39
CA TYR A 7 -51.39 23.38 11.71
C TYR A 7 -50.45 22.16 11.84
N ILE A 8 -50.92 21.08 12.46
CA ILE A 8 -50.15 19.83 12.60
C ILE A 8 -49.90 19.20 11.23
N ILE A 9 -50.89 19.18 10.34
CA ILE A 9 -50.77 18.64 8.98
C ILE A 9 -49.79 19.48 8.15
N LEU A 10 -49.85 20.81 8.22
CA LEU A 10 -48.92 21.69 7.51
C LEU A 10 -47.51 21.59 8.03
N THR A 11 -47.30 21.39 9.33
CA THR A 11 -45.97 21.20 9.93
C THR A 11 -45.34 19.84 9.52
N VAL A 12 -46.17 18.77 9.48
CA VAL A 12 -45.69 17.44 9.02
C VAL A 12 -45.37 17.44 7.53
N ILE A 13 -46.17 18.09 6.69
CA ILE A 13 -45.93 18.25 5.25
C ILE A 13 -44.69 19.10 5.02
N SER A 14 -44.47 20.17 5.79
CA SER A 14 -43.25 20.99 5.72
C SER A 14 -42.00 20.20 6.12
N MET A 15 -42.07 19.35 7.16
CA MET A 15 -40.96 18.47 7.54
C MET A 15 -40.67 17.37 6.52
N ILE A 16 -41.69 16.84 5.85
CA ILE A 16 -41.54 15.85 4.79
C ILE A 16 -40.94 16.51 3.54
N LEU A 17 -41.39 17.70 3.17
CA LEU A 17 -40.81 18.45 2.03
C LEU A 17 -39.42 18.98 2.32
N TYR A 18 -39.07 19.29 3.58
CA TYR A 18 -37.72 19.67 3.98
C TYR A 18 -36.76 18.49 3.93
N ARG A 19 -37.20 17.26 4.27
CA ARG A 19 -36.38 16.03 4.10
C ARG A 19 -36.20 15.62 2.64
N SER A 20 -37.18 15.93 1.75
CA SER A 20 -37.03 15.62 0.31
C SER A 20 -36.17 16.62 -0.46
N ASN A 21 -35.85 17.79 0.13
CA ASN A 21 -34.97 18.81 -0.44
C ASN A 21 -33.57 18.86 0.21
N LEU A 22 -33.25 17.94 1.12
CA LEU A 22 -31.84 17.69 1.41
C LEU A 22 -31.22 17.19 0.10
N PRO A 23 -30.17 17.86 -0.43
CA PRO A 23 -29.44 17.30 -1.56
C PRO A 23 -29.09 15.87 -1.13
N ALA A 24 -29.43 14.90 -1.98
CA ALA A 24 -28.96 13.54 -1.80
C ALA A 24 -27.47 13.68 -1.47
N GLN A 25 -27.06 13.24 -0.27
CA GLN A 25 -25.64 13.21 0.07
C GLN A 25 -24.97 12.63 -1.16
N ASN A 26 -24.15 13.45 -1.84
CA ASN A 26 -23.35 12.99 -2.95
C ASN A 26 -22.74 11.67 -2.49
N LYS A 27 -23.06 10.58 -3.20
CA LYS A 27 -22.27 9.36 -3.08
C LYS A 27 -20.84 9.86 -3.25
N ASN A 28 -20.06 9.87 -2.18
CA ASN A 28 -18.74 10.45 -2.14
C ASN A 28 -18.01 10.06 -3.43
N ASP A 29 -17.67 11.06 -4.24
CA ASP A 29 -17.10 10.82 -5.54
C ASP A 29 -15.66 10.33 -5.36
N LEU A 30 -15.49 9.00 -5.34
CA LEU A 30 -14.18 8.35 -5.22
C LEU A 30 -13.25 8.65 -6.38
N SER A 31 -13.77 9.23 -7.48
CA SER A 31 -12.99 9.52 -8.69
C SER A 31 -11.92 10.61 -8.48
N THR A 32 -12.09 11.46 -7.47
CA THR A 32 -11.18 12.55 -7.14
C THR A 32 -10.12 12.17 -6.12
N ILE A 33 -10.25 10.99 -5.49
CA ILE A 33 -9.29 10.52 -4.50
C ILE A 33 -8.03 10.03 -5.21
N PRO A 34 -6.85 10.64 -4.96
CA PRO A 34 -5.61 10.12 -5.53
C PRO A 34 -5.29 8.77 -4.90
N ARG A 35 -4.91 7.81 -5.73
CA ARG A 35 -4.43 6.50 -5.24
C ARG A 35 -2.95 6.39 -5.47
N ILE A 36 -2.24 5.89 -4.48
CA ILE A 36 -0.78 5.69 -4.52
C ILE A 36 -0.52 4.21 -4.34
N ASP A 37 0.15 3.61 -5.31
CA ASP A 37 0.64 2.25 -5.20
C ASP A 37 2.03 2.27 -4.57
N VAL A 38 2.12 1.92 -3.29
CA VAL A 38 3.38 1.95 -2.55
C VAL A 38 4.26 0.73 -2.79
N HIS A 39 3.75 -0.26 -3.52
CA HIS A 39 4.46 -1.51 -3.77
C HIS A 39 4.39 -1.90 -5.25
N ALA A 40 5.17 -1.23 -6.09
CA ALA A 40 5.26 -1.51 -7.51
C ALA A 40 6.72 -1.76 -7.94
N HIS A 41 6.95 -2.81 -8.72
CA HIS A 41 8.26 -3.15 -9.28
C HIS A 41 8.38 -2.61 -10.70
N VAL A 42 8.46 -1.27 -10.83
CA VAL A 42 8.46 -0.60 -12.14
C VAL A 42 9.75 -0.84 -12.91
N GLY A 43 10.89 -0.76 -12.24
CA GLY A 43 12.20 -0.87 -12.90
C GLY A 43 12.69 0.47 -13.46
N GLY A 44 13.29 0.45 -14.66
CA GLY A 44 13.89 1.61 -15.30
C GLY A 44 12.88 2.56 -15.94
N VAL A 45 13.36 3.74 -16.38
CA VAL A 45 12.54 4.81 -16.98
C VAL A 45 11.78 4.34 -18.23
N GLU A 46 12.36 3.40 -18.97
CA GLU A 46 11.75 2.81 -20.17
C GLU A 46 10.46 2.03 -19.85
N LYS A 47 10.30 1.52 -18.62
CA LYS A 47 9.10 0.81 -18.18
C LYS A 47 8.00 1.73 -17.68
N MET A 48 8.32 2.94 -17.27
CA MET A 48 7.35 3.87 -16.70
C MET A 48 6.26 4.27 -17.71
N ALA A 49 6.58 4.27 -19.00
CA ALA A 49 5.60 4.53 -20.06
C ALA A 49 4.45 3.53 -20.05
N ASP A 50 4.74 2.25 -19.82
CA ASP A 50 3.75 1.17 -19.74
C ASP A 50 2.77 1.39 -18.57
N TYR A 51 3.26 1.85 -17.44
CA TYR A 51 2.42 2.18 -16.27
C TYR A 51 1.54 3.42 -16.54
N MET A 52 2.04 4.39 -17.32
CA MET A 52 1.24 5.57 -17.73
C MET A 52 0.11 5.19 -18.68
N GLU A 53 0.28 4.20 -19.56
CA GLU A 53 -0.82 3.68 -20.39
C GLU A 53 -1.89 3.00 -19.55
N VAL A 54 -1.50 2.19 -18.54
CA VAL A 54 -2.45 1.61 -17.58
C VAL A 54 -3.21 2.71 -16.83
N ARG A 55 -2.51 3.74 -16.35
CA ARG A 55 -3.13 4.89 -15.68
C ARG A 55 -4.16 5.59 -16.56
N LYS A 56 -3.84 5.79 -17.85
CA LYS A 56 -4.74 6.40 -18.82
C LYS A 56 -6.04 5.60 -18.94
N ILE A 57 -5.95 4.27 -19.11
CA ILE A 57 -7.12 3.39 -19.19
C ILE A 57 -7.94 3.45 -17.90
N LEU A 58 -7.30 3.41 -16.73
CA LEU A 58 -7.97 3.55 -15.43
C LEU A 58 -8.79 4.84 -15.35
N LYS A 59 -8.20 5.97 -15.78
CA LYS A 59 -8.87 7.27 -15.75
C LYS A 59 -10.04 7.34 -16.75
N GLU A 60 -9.82 6.91 -17.99
CA GLU A 60 -10.79 7.05 -19.08
C GLU A 60 -11.97 6.08 -18.97
N GLN A 61 -11.71 4.82 -18.59
CA GLN A 61 -12.74 3.77 -18.60
C GLN A 61 -13.37 3.51 -17.24
N PHE A 62 -12.62 3.65 -16.15
CA PHE A 62 -13.10 3.31 -14.80
C PHE A 62 -13.28 4.52 -13.90
N ASN A 63 -12.90 5.72 -14.37
CA ASN A 63 -12.92 6.95 -13.58
C ASN A 63 -12.10 6.82 -12.27
N VAL A 64 -10.97 6.12 -12.34
CA VAL A 64 -10.04 5.86 -11.23
C VAL A 64 -8.78 6.69 -11.41
N ASP A 65 -8.37 7.41 -10.38
CA ASP A 65 -7.14 8.22 -10.42
C ASP A 65 -5.99 7.53 -9.66
N LEU A 66 -5.19 6.73 -10.38
CA LEU A 66 -3.94 6.18 -9.87
C LEU A 66 -2.85 7.23 -10.08
N ALA A 67 -2.54 7.96 -9.02
CA ALA A 67 -1.73 9.17 -9.09
C ALA A 67 -0.23 8.92 -9.18
N MET A 68 0.29 7.99 -8.37
CA MET A 68 1.73 7.79 -8.17
C MET A 68 2.06 6.33 -7.82
N TRP A 69 3.35 5.99 -7.99
CA TRP A 69 3.95 4.71 -7.59
C TRP A 69 5.21 4.93 -6.76
N ILE A 70 5.40 4.14 -5.72
CA ILE A 70 6.72 3.92 -5.12
C ILE A 70 7.38 2.78 -5.91
N ASN A 71 8.48 3.10 -6.60
CA ASN A 71 9.21 2.13 -7.42
C ASN A 71 10.21 1.35 -6.56
N LEU A 72 9.83 0.16 -6.13
CA LEU A 72 10.66 -0.72 -5.29
C LEU A 72 11.77 -1.43 -6.08
N GLN A 73 11.84 -1.25 -7.39
CA GLN A 73 12.85 -1.85 -8.26
C GLN A 73 13.63 -0.78 -9.05
N SER A 74 13.83 0.38 -8.45
CA SER A 74 14.66 1.42 -9.07
C SER A 74 16.10 0.89 -9.26
N PRO A 75 16.74 1.15 -10.42
CA PRO A 75 18.07 0.65 -10.71
C PRO A 75 19.16 1.49 -10.01
N LEU A 76 19.08 1.59 -8.69
CA LEU A 76 20.00 2.36 -7.86
C LEU A 76 20.98 1.42 -7.16
N GLY A 77 22.26 1.71 -7.26
CA GLY A 77 23.34 0.92 -6.67
C GLY A 77 24.12 1.64 -5.58
N PRO A 78 24.83 0.90 -4.69
CA PRO A 78 25.57 1.48 -3.55
C PRO A 78 26.60 2.56 -3.94
N ARG A 79 27.26 2.41 -5.08
CA ARG A 79 28.31 3.35 -5.54
C ARG A 79 27.78 4.54 -6.34
N GLY A 80 26.49 4.84 -6.24
CA GLY A 80 25.87 5.94 -6.96
C GLY A 80 25.37 5.59 -8.37
N GLU A 81 25.37 4.30 -8.73
CA GLU A 81 24.80 3.85 -9.99
C GLU A 81 23.32 4.23 -10.07
N GLY A 82 22.86 4.70 -11.22
CA GLY A 82 21.46 4.99 -11.51
C GLY A 82 20.96 6.38 -11.10
N ILE A 83 21.84 7.33 -10.74
CA ILE A 83 21.43 8.70 -10.42
C ILE A 83 20.72 9.37 -11.62
N GLU A 84 21.10 9.07 -12.83
CA GLU A 84 20.46 9.53 -14.06
C GLU A 84 19.02 9.01 -14.18
N HIS A 85 18.72 7.84 -13.60
CA HIS A 85 17.36 7.31 -13.57
C HIS A 85 16.41 8.23 -12.79
N ILE A 86 16.85 8.74 -11.62
CA ILE A 86 16.04 9.67 -10.82
C ILE A 86 15.74 10.93 -11.64
N ARG A 87 16.77 11.54 -12.25
CA ARG A 87 16.64 12.75 -13.04
C ARG A 87 15.70 12.56 -14.24
N ALA A 88 15.91 11.49 -15.00
CA ALA A 88 15.08 11.19 -16.16
C ALA A 88 13.62 10.91 -15.77
N ALA A 89 13.37 10.24 -14.64
CA ALA A 89 12.03 9.99 -14.13
C ALA A 89 11.33 11.30 -13.71
N GLU A 90 12.04 12.20 -13.02
CA GLU A 90 11.51 13.52 -12.63
C GLU A 90 11.20 14.40 -13.83
N GLU A 91 12.09 14.49 -14.80
CA GLU A 91 11.88 15.27 -16.02
C GLU A 91 10.69 14.76 -16.85
N LYS A 92 10.59 13.46 -17.05
CA LYS A 92 9.61 12.86 -17.96
C LYS A 92 8.24 12.66 -17.32
N TYR A 93 8.18 12.33 -16.02
CA TYR A 93 6.95 11.88 -15.36
C TYR A 93 6.56 12.72 -14.14
N GLN A 94 7.20 13.86 -13.93
CA GLN A 94 6.80 14.88 -12.94
C GLN A 94 6.59 14.31 -11.52
N GLY A 95 7.52 13.47 -11.04
CA GLY A 95 7.46 12.92 -9.68
C GLY A 95 6.43 11.79 -9.47
N ARG A 96 5.82 11.24 -10.52
CA ARG A 96 4.86 10.13 -10.37
C ARG A 96 5.49 8.80 -9.95
N PHE A 97 6.78 8.64 -10.13
CA PHE A 97 7.54 7.42 -9.79
C PHE A 97 8.63 7.79 -8.79
N LEU A 98 8.38 7.53 -7.51
CA LEU A 98 9.35 7.82 -6.47
C LEU A 98 10.30 6.62 -6.28
N PRO A 99 11.62 6.82 -6.38
CA PRO A 99 12.58 5.73 -6.34
C PRO A 99 12.89 5.29 -4.91
N THR A 100 13.19 4.01 -4.73
CA THR A 100 13.79 3.46 -3.53
C THR A 100 15.16 2.87 -3.84
N ILE A 101 16.05 2.82 -2.85
CA ILE A 101 17.16 1.86 -2.87
C ILE A 101 16.64 0.49 -2.49
N ASN A 102 17.31 -0.57 -2.91
CA ASN A 102 16.79 -1.92 -2.70
C ASN A 102 17.88 -2.98 -2.52
N ASP A 103 17.60 -3.92 -1.63
CA ASP A 103 18.32 -5.17 -1.47
C ASP A 103 17.41 -6.35 -1.68
N TYR A 104 17.80 -7.21 -2.61
CA TYR A 104 17.09 -8.45 -2.91
C TYR A 104 17.86 -9.66 -2.38
N ARG A 105 17.20 -10.45 -1.52
CA ARG A 105 17.75 -11.68 -0.94
C ARG A 105 19.07 -11.45 -0.23
N ILE A 106 18.97 -10.82 0.94
CA ILE A 106 20.12 -10.60 1.81
C ILE A 106 20.72 -11.96 2.21
N GLN A 107 21.91 -12.27 1.72
CA GLN A 107 22.66 -13.47 2.10
C GLN A 107 23.88 -13.11 2.94
N ASP A 108 24.44 -11.91 2.72
CA ASP A 108 25.70 -11.44 3.32
C ASP A 108 25.52 -10.07 4.03
N GLY A 109 24.32 -9.77 4.53
CA GLY A 109 23.99 -8.49 5.14
C GLY A 109 23.50 -7.44 4.14
N LEU A 110 23.22 -6.23 4.66
CA LEU A 110 22.71 -5.10 3.89
C LEU A 110 23.84 -4.48 3.05
N ARG A 111 23.59 -4.24 1.75
CA ARG A 111 24.62 -3.75 0.81
C ARG A 111 24.95 -2.28 0.96
N PHE A 112 23.99 -1.48 1.44
CA PHE A 112 24.16 -0.03 1.56
C PHE A 112 24.73 0.31 2.93
N SER A 113 25.89 0.97 2.96
CA SER A 113 26.47 1.48 4.19
C SER A 113 25.63 2.63 4.77
N PRO A 114 25.79 2.95 6.06
CA PRO A 114 25.10 4.09 6.68
C PRO A 114 25.29 5.43 5.94
N GLU A 115 26.50 5.66 5.38
CA GLU A 115 26.83 6.86 4.62
C GLU A 115 26.08 6.89 3.29
N GLU A 116 26.03 5.79 2.57
CA GLU A 116 25.31 5.65 1.30
C GLU A 116 23.80 5.84 1.47
N LEU A 117 23.21 5.42 2.59
CA LEU A 117 21.79 5.71 2.88
C LEU A 117 21.50 7.21 2.89
N ALA A 118 22.34 7.98 3.62
CA ALA A 118 22.18 9.43 3.71
C ALA A 118 22.36 10.11 2.35
N GLU A 119 23.35 9.66 1.57
CA GLU A 119 23.57 10.18 0.22
C GLU A 119 22.37 9.91 -0.71
N TRP A 120 21.84 8.69 -0.72
CA TRP A 120 20.72 8.35 -1.57
C TRP A 120 19.43 9.08 -1.18
N GLN A 121 19.20 9.28 0.12
CA GLN A 121 18.08 10.09 0.57
C GLN A 121 18.19 11.54 0.05
N GLN A 122 19.38 12.15 0.12
CA GLN A 122 19.64 13.48 -0.43
C GLN A 122 19.49 13.54 -1.95
N LYS A 123 19.83 12.46 -2.66
CA LYS A 123 19.67 12.32 -4.11
C LYS A 123 18.22 12.04 -4.54
N GLY A 124 17.31 11.77 -3.58
CA GLY A 124 15.87 11.67 -3.84
C GLY A 124 15.27 10.28 -3.65
N ALA A 125 16.02 9.27 -3.18
CA ALA A 125 15.44 8.01 -2.76
C ALA A 125 14.52 8.22 -1.55
N VAL A 126 13.30 7.67 -1.61
CA VAL A 126 12.28 7.91 -0.59
C VAL A 126 12.22 6.82 0.48
N GLY A 127 13.02 5.78 0.35
CA GLY A 127 13.08 4.69 1.33
C GLY A 127 13.93 3.52 0.86
N TYR A 128 14.03 2.51 1.71
CA TYR A 128 14.81 1.31 1.49
C TYR A 128 13.90 0.09 1.37
N LYS A 129 13.94 -0.60 0.22
CA LYS A 129 13.33 -1.91 0.03
C LYS A 129 14.29 -2.99 0.49
N ILE A 130 13.87 -3.81 1.44
CA ILE A 130 14.65 -4.93 1.95
C ILE A 130 13.86 -6.22 1.75
N TRP A 131 14.43 -7.16 1.00
CA TRP A 131 13.90 -8.51 0.89
C TRP A 131 14.80 -9.48 1.64
N VAL A 132 14.36 -9.82 2.83
CA VAL A 132 15.13 -10.67 3.75
C VAL A 132 15.11 -12.13 3.32
N GLY A 133 13.94 -12.67 2.92
CA GLY A 133 13.77 -14.10 2.63
C GLY A 133 13.59 -14.94 3.89
N VAL A 134 13.19 -16.19 3.71
CA VAL A 134 12.73 -17.10 4.79
C VAL A 134 13.88 -17.61 5.70
N SER A 135 15.14 -17.37 5.38
CA SER A 135 16.28 -17.92 6.12
C SER A 135 17.36 -16.89 6.41
N SER A 136 16.96 -15.64 6.56
CA SER A 136 17.96 -14.59 6.68
C SER A 136 18.25 -14.22 8.11
N ASP A 137 19.44 -13.75 8.31
CA ASP A 137 19.95 -13.20 9.55
C ASP A 137 19.67 -11.68 9.60
N VAL A 138 18.41 -11.27 9.37
CA VAL A 138 18.06 -9.85 9.40
C VAL A 138 18.37 -9.21 10.74
N ASP A 139 18.29 -10.00 11.81
CA ASP A 139 18.62 -9.59 13.17
C ASP A 139 20.11 -9.77 13.53
N ASP A 140 20.98 -10.08 12.56
CA ASP A 140 22.42 -10.06 12.78
C ASP A 140 22.82 -8.65 13.24
N PRO A 141 23.53 -8.52 14.38
CA PRO A 141 24.00 -7.22 14.88
C PRO A 141 24.86 -6.43 13.88
N ALA A 142 25.45 -7.09 12.88
CA ALA A 142 26.16 -6.43 11.79
C ALA A 142 25.25 -5.50 10.95
N ASN A 143 23.94 -5.70 10.97
CA ASN A 143 22.94 -4.85 10.29
C ASN A 143 22.51 -3.64 11.13
N ASP A 144 22.73 -3.65 12.45
CA ASP A 144 22.26 -2.58 13.36
C ASP A 144 22.78 -1.17 12.98
N PRO A 145 24.04 -0.97 12.50
CA PRO A 145 24.47 0.36 12.07
C PRO A 145 23.62 0.95 10.93
N THR A 146 23.12 0.11 10.01
CA THR A 146 22.24 0.50 8.93
C THR A 146 20.85 0.90 9.46
N PHE A 147 20.24 0.09 10.32
CA PHE A 147 18.96 0.41 10.94
C PHE A 147 19.03 1.67 11.83
N THR A 148 20.08 1.78 12.64
CA THR A 148 20.35 3.00 13.44
C THR A 148 20.46 4.24 12.55
N LYS A 149 21.12 4.13 11.40
CA LYS A 149 21.21 5.25 10.46
C LYS A 149 19.87 5.59 9.86
N MET A 150 19.06 4.61 9.50
CA MET A 150 17.70 4.85 9.00
C MET A 150 16.86 5.63 10.03
N GLU A 151 16.90 5.25 11.31
CA GLU A 151 16.25 6.00 12.40
C GLU A 151 16.73 7.44 12.46
N GLN A 152 18.06 7.67 12.48
CA GLN A 152 18.68 8.99 12.60
C GLN A 152 18.30 9.96 11.48
N ILE A 153 18.18 9.48 10.25
CA ILE A 153 17.87 10.31 9.08
C ILE A 153 16.40 10.27 8.69
N GLY A 154 15.57 9.50 9.40
CA GLY A 154 14.16 9.30 9.07
C GLY A 154 13.94 8.59 7.72
N MET A 155 14.88 7.74 7.28
CA MET A 155 14.68 6.92 6.10
C MET A 155 13.80 5.74 6.46
N ILE A 156 12.68 5.60 5.77
CA ILE A 156 11.76 4.49 6.04
C ILE A 156 12.18 3.19 5.36
N GLY A 157 11.86 2.07 6.01
CA GLY A 157 11.82 0.77 5.36
C GLY A 157 10.60 0.75 4.42
N ALA A 158 10.80 1.12 3.15
CA ALA A 158 9.72 1.35 2.19
C ALA A 158 8.93 0.09 1.85
N SER A 159 9.56 -1.07 1.96
CA SER A 159 8.92 -2.38 1.85
C SER A 159 9.85 -3.42 2.45
N ILE A 160 9.49 -3.96 3.59
CA ILE A 160 10.25 -5.02 4.26
C ILE A 160 9.56 -6.35 4.00
N HIS A 161 10.18 -7.18 3.16
CA HIS A 161 9.68 -8.49 2.80
C HIS A 161 10.42 -9.56 3.60
N ILE A 162 9.83 -10.00 4.71
CA ILE A 162 10.51 -10.80 5.73
C ILE A 162 10.48 -12.29 5.40
N SER A 163 9.39 -12.77 4.80
CA SER A 163 9.12 -14.19 4.63
C SER A 163 8.44 -14.49 3.30
N GLN A 164 7.89 -15.68 3.17
CA GLN A 164 7.01 -16.08 2.08
C GLN A 164 5.72 -16.64 2.65
N PRO A 165 4.59 -16.58 1.92
CA PRO A 165 3.28 -17.02 2.41
C PRO A 165 3.31 -18.42 3.05
N TYR A 166 2.91 -18.52 4.30
CA TYR A 166 2.76 -19.79 5.02
C TYR A 166 1.28 -20.16 5.10
N PRO A 167 0.89 -21.40 4.88
CA PRO A 167 1.71 -22.55 4.44
C PRO A 167 1.84 -22.70 2.92
N ARG A 168 1.49 -21.68 2.15
CA ARG A 168 1.42 -21.78 0.67
C ARG A 168 2.81 -21.99 0.03
N ASN A 169 3.74 -21.11 0.28
CA ASN A 169 5.07 -21.09 -0.33
C ASN A 169 6.14 -21.58 0.66
N CYS A 170 6.11 -21.11 1.89
CA CYS A 170 6.89 -21.66 2.98
C CYS A 170 6.12 -22.82 3.62
N LYS A 171 6.70 -24.01 3.65
CA LYS A 171 6.06 -25.21 4.24
C LYS A 171 6.57 -25.52 5.65
N ASP A 172 7.68 -24.92 6.03
CA ASP A 172 8.30 -25.13 7.36
C ASP A 172 7.86 -23.99 8.30
N PRO A 173 7.02 -24.31 9.31
CA PRO A 173 6.58 -23.31 10.27
C PRO A 173 7.71 -22.76 11.14
N VAL A 174 8.77 -23.52 11.39
CA VAL A 174 9.92 -23.08 12.19
C VAL A 174 10.69 -21.99 11.46
N LEU A 175 10.97 -22.19 10.17
CA LEU A 175 11.60 -21.17 9.34
C LEU A 175 10.74 -19.93 9.19
N PHE A 176 9.42 -20.10 8.96
CA PHE A 176 8.49 -18.99 8.81
C PHE A 176 8.44 -18.12 10.07
N TRP A 177 8.09 -18.71 11.22
CA TRP A 177 8.01 -17.97 12.48
C TRP A 177 9.37 -17.50 12.98
N GLY A 178 10.44 -18.23 12.64
CA GLY A 178 11.81 -17.80 12.91
C GLY A 178 12.16 -16.48 12.21
N SER A 179 11.74 -16.30 10.95
CA SER A 179 11.92 -15.05 10.21
C SER A 179 11.12 -13.90 10.81
N ILE A 180 9.87 -14.15 11.23
CA ILE A 180 9.03 -13.14 11.90
C ILE A 180 9.68 -12.70 13.22
N ASN A 181 10.07 -13.67 14.06
CA ASN A 181 10.72 -13.38 15.35
C ASN A 181 12.07 -12.65 15.18
N ALA A 182 12.83 -12.96 14.12
CA ALA A 182 14.07 -12.24 13.81
C ALA A 182 13.79 -10.78 13.50
N TRP A 183 12.72 -10.50 12.73
CA TRP A 183 12.30 -9.14 12.43
C TRP A 183 11.81 -8.39 13.68
N GLU A 184 11.03 -9.03 14.54
CA GLU A 184 10.61 -8.41 15.81
C GLU A 184 11.81 -8.02 16.67
N ARG A 185 12.86 -8.86 16.74
CA ARG A 185 14.11 -8.50 17.44
C ARG A 185 14.82 -7.29 16.86
N VAL A 186 14.72 -7.05 15.55
CA VAL A 186 15.21 -5.80 14.95
C VAL A 186 14.39 -4.62 15.44
N LEU A 187 13.04 -4.71 15.41
CA LEU A 187 12.16 -3.64 15.86
C LEU A 187 12.29 -3.35 17.36
N ASP A 188 12.57 -4.38 18.17
CA ASP A 188 12.86 -4.22 19.60
C ASP A 188 14.13 -3.40 19.85
N ARG A 189 15.17 -3.58 19.02
CA ARG A 189 16.42 -2.83 19.10
C ARG A 189 16.35 -1.44 18.45
N HIS A 190 15.41 -1.27 17.51
CA HIS A 190 15.25 -0.04 16.72
C HIS A 190 13.80 0.48 16.80
N PRO A 191 13.34 0.95 17.99
CA PRO A 191 11.95 1.33 18.21
C PRO A 191 11.50 2.56 17.42
N GLU A 192 12.42 3.41 16.97
CA GLU A 192 12.11 4.59 16.16
C GLU A 192 12.11 4.28 14.65
N LEU A 193 12.48 3.05 14.26
CA LEU A 193 12.51 2.64 12.86
C LEU A 193 11.10 2.58 12.27
N VAL A 194 10.84 3.42 11.27
CA VAL A 194 9.56 3.43 10.55
C VAL A 194 9.63 2.45 9.39
N VAL A 195 8.69 1.49 9.33
CA VAL A 195 8.71 0.44 8.32
C VAL A 195 7.33 0.15 7.74
N VAL A 196 7.28 -0.12 6.45
CA VAL A 196 6.14 -0.70 5.74
C VAL A 196 6.44 -2.18 5.50
N ASN A 197 5.75 -3.06 6.22
CA ASN A 197 5.92 -4.50 6.07
C ASN A 197 5.13 -4.98 4.86
N ALA A 198 5.82 -5.60 3.92
CA ALA A 198 5.26 -6.08 2.67
C ALA A 198 4.23 -7.19 2.89
N HIS A 199 3.21 -7.22 2.04
CA HIS A 199 2.28 -8.35 1.92
C HIS A 199 1.57 -8.71 3.23
N MET A 200 1.23 -7.72 4.08
CA MET A 200 0.68 -7.99 5.43
C MET A 200 1.58 -8.97 6.21
N MET A 201 2.92 -8.84 6.08
CA MET A 201 3.94 -9.73 6.65
C MET A 201 3.85 -11.20 6.18
N ASP A 202 3.11 -11.49 5.09
CA ASP A 202 2.77 -12.86 4.66
C ASP A 202 2.03 -13.71 5.72
N ILE A 203 1.42 -13.08 6.72
CA ILE A 203 0.57 -13.67 7.78
C ILE A 203 -0.87 -13.17 7.66
N PHE A 204 -1.50 -13.45 6.51
CA PHE A 204 -2.85 -12.98 6.19
C PHE A 204 -3.65 -14.06 5.46
N TYR A 205 -3.75 -15.27 6.08
CA TYR A 205 -4.37 -16.45 5.50
C TYR A 205 -5.37 -17.15 6.42
N SER A 206 -5.51 -16.70 7.67
CA SER A 206 -6.50 -17.20 8.62
C SER A 206 -6.86 -16.13 9.64
N ASP A 207 -7.96 -16.34 10.35
CA ASP A 207 -8.41 -15.45 11.42
C ASP A 207 -7.37 -15.31 12.54
N GLU A 208 -6.66 -16.40 12.88
CA GLU A 208 -5.60 -16.41 13.89
C GLU A 208 -4.39 -15.59 13.46
N GLN A 209 -4.04 -15.65 12.18
CA GLN A 209 -2.98 -14.82 11.63
C GLN A 209 -3.38 -13.34 11.66
N LEU A 210 -4.64 -13.03 11.40
CA LEU A 210 -5.15 -11.67 11.52
C LEU A 210 -5.07 -11.15 12.97
N GLU A 211 -5.33 -11.99 13.96
CA GLU A 211 -5.17 -11.66 15.39
C GLU A 211 -3.70 -11.38 15.75
N TYR A 212 -2.76 -12.14 15.17
CA TYR A 212 -1.33 -11.84 15.34
C TYR A 212 -0.93 -10.48 14.72
N LEU A 213 -1.46 -10.12 13.54
CA LEU A 213 -1.23 -8.80 12.96
C LEU A 213 -1.76 -7.65 13.83
N GLN A 214 -2.88 -7.87 14.54
CA GLN A 214 -3.37 -6.90 15.51
C GLN A 214 -2.36 -6.70 16.64
N TYR A 215 -1.91 -7.81 17.26
CA TYR A 215 -0.87 -7.79 18.29
C TYR A 215 0.39 -7.06 17.80
N PHE A 216 0.89 -7.40 16.61
CA PHE A 216 2.07 -6.79 16.01
C PHE A 216 1.92 -5.25 15.85
N LEU A 217 0.81 -4.78 15.31
CA LEU A 217 0.55 -3.35 15.14
C LEU A 217 0.38 -2.60 16.47
N GLU A 218 -0.14 -3.27 17.51
CA GLU A 218 -0.28 -2.71 18.85
C GLU A 218 1.06 -2.65 19.59
N THR A 219 1.96 -3.59 19.31
CA THR A 219 3.30 -3.66 19.91
C THR A 219 4.27 -2.67 19.25
N TYR A 220 4.24 -2.55 17.91
CA TYR A 220 5.20 -1.75 17.15
C TYR A 220 4.54 -0.51 16.53
N PRO A 221 4.53 0.66 17.25
CA PRO A 221 3.80 1.85 16.80
C PRO A 221 4.30 2.46 15.49
N ASN A 222 5.54 2.21 15.09
CA ASN A 222 6.16 2.71 13.86
C ASN A 222 6.12 1.69 12.70
N ALA A 223 5.49 0.52 12.88
CA ALA A 223 5.31 -0.46 11.83
C ALA A 223 3.98 -0.25 11.09
N TYR A 224 4.01 -0.33 9.78
CA TYR A 224 2.88 -0.25 8.84
C TYR A 224 2.82 -1.52 8.01
N LEU A 225 1.69 -1.75 7.34
CA LEU A 225 1.46 -2.90 6.47
C LEU A 225 1.07 -2.42 5.08
N ASP A 226 1.51 -3.10 4.02
CA ASP A 226 0.94 -2.92 2.68
C ASP A 226 0.08 -4.12 2.27
N LEU A 227 -0.86 -3.87 1.35
CA LEU A 227 -1.82 -4.85 0.84
C LEU A 227 -1.30 -5.69 -0.32
N ALA A 228 -0.07 -5.44 -0.76
CA ALA A 228 0.47 -6.00 -1.97
C ALA A 228 0.28 -7.52 -2.05
N ALA A 229 -0.27 -7.98 -3.16
CA ALA A 229 -0.59 -9.38 -3.44
C ALA A 229 -1.51 -10.10 -2.41
N ARG A 230 -2.16 -9.38 -1.47
CA ARG A 230 -2.99 -10.03 -0.42
C ARG A 230 -4.49 -9.96 -0.64
N LEU A 231 -5.00 -9.01 -1.41
CA LEU A 231 -6.44 -8.90 -1.66
C LEU A 231 -7.08 -10.20 -2.17
N LYS A 232 -6.33 -10.95 -2.97
CA LYS A 232 -6.76 -12.25 -3.50
C LYS A 232 -6.99 -13.33 -2.43
N ASP A 233 -6.44 -13.15 -1.23
CA ASP A 233 -6.48 -14.14 -0.15
C ASP A 233 -7.61 -13.87 0.86
N PHE A 234 -8.40 -12.80 0.68
CA PHE A 234 -9.52 -12.45 1.58
C PHE A 234 -10.57 -13.55 1.74
N TYR A 235 -10.71 -14.45 0.75
CA TYR A 235 -11.61 -15.59 0.84
C TYR A 235 -11.28 -16.56 1.99
N SER A 236 -10.06 -16.52 2.53
CA SER A 236 -9.59 -17.48 3.54
C SER A 236 -9.92 -17.10 4.98
N MET A 237 -10.46 -15.90 5.19
CA MET A 237 -10.73 -15.33 6.50
C MET A 237 -12.19 -14.85 6.61
N SER A 238 -12.65 -14.61 7.85
CA SER A 238 -13.94 -14.01 8.08
C SER A 238 -14.01 -12.59 7.50
N HIS A 239 -14.98 -12.34 6.61
CA HIS A 239 -15.22 -11.03 6.00
C HIS A 239 -15.40 -9.93 7.06
N GLU A 240 -16.17 -10.19 8.12
CA GLU A 240 -16.38 -9.24 9.20
C GLU A 240 -15.08 -8.91 9.93
N LYS A 241 -14.26 -9.91 10.26
CA LYS A 241 -12.97 -9.70 10.93
C LYS A 241 -12.03 -8.88 10.07
N ILE A 242 -11.90 -9.19 8.76
CA ILE A 242 -11.09 -8.40 7.83
C ILE A 242 -11.58 -6.95 7.80
N ARG A 243 -12.88 -6.74 7.57
CA ARG A 243 -13.45 -5.40 7.49
C ARG A 243 -13.19 -4.58 8.76
N ASN A 244 -13.40 -5.19 9.93
CA ASN A 244 -13.15 -4.54 11.21
C ASN A 244 -11.67 -4.24 11.43
N PHE A 245 -10.76 -5.13 11.00
CA PHE A 245 -9.32 -4.91 11.03
C PHE A 245 -8.92 -3.67 10.19
N PHE A 246 -9.43 -3.57 8.96
CA PHE A 246 -9.14 -2.43 8.07
C PHE A 246 -9.66 -1.10 8.63
N ILE A 247 -10.82 -1.10 9.26
CA ILE A 247 -11.38 0.11 9.90
C ILE A 247 -10.55 0.49 11.14
N LYS A 248 -10.24 -0.48 12.00
CA LYS A 248 -9.50 -0.23 13.25
C LYS A 248 -8.07 0.26 12.99
N TYR A 249 -7.39 -0.34 12.01
CA TYR A 249 -5.98 -0.04 11.71
C TYR A 249 -5.81 0.78 10.41
N ALA A 250 -6.83 1.51 10.00
CA ALA A 250 -6.80 2.33 8.78
C ALA A 250 -5.59 3.25 8.68
N ASP A 251 -5.11 3.79 9.80
CA ASP A 251 -3.94 4.68 9.89
C ASP A 251 -2.60 3.96 9.75
N ARG A 252 -2.61 2.64 9.60
CA ARG A 252 -1.42 1.77 9.59
C ARG A 252 -1.34 0.91 8.34
N ILE A 253 -2.29 1.02 7.41
CA ILE A 253 -2.38 0.21 6.20
C ILE A 253 -2.18 1.11 4.98
N LEU A 254 -1.38 0.65 4.01
CA LEU A 254 -1.13 1.32 2.73
C LEU A 254 -1.58 0.44 1.56
N TYR A 255 -2.06 1.10 0.50
CA TYR A 255 -2.39 0.42 -0.73
C TYR A 255 -1.11 0.06 -1.51
N GLY A 256 -1.00 -1.19 -1.93
CA GLY A 256 0.07 -1.71 -2.76
C GLY A 256 -0.41 -2.90 -3.58
N THR A 257 0.21 -3.19 -4.73
CA THR A 257 -0.21 -4.27 -5.63
C THR A 257 0.79 -5.41 -5.78
N ASP A 258 2.08 -5.17 -5.62
CA ASP A 258 3.18 -6.07 -6.03
C ASP A 258 3.23 -6.29 -7.55
N ILE A 259 2.79 -5.30 -8.32
CA ILE A 259 2.81 -5.40 -9.77
C ILE A 259 4.25 -5.31 -10.29
N SER A 260 4.62 -6.28 -11.11
CA SER A 260 5.94 -6.36 -11.72
C SER A 260 5.83 -6.78 -13.18
N ASN A 261 6.54 -6.12 -14.09
CA ASN A 261 6.65 -6.49 -15.52
C ASN A 261 5.33 -6.85 -16.25
N GLN A 262 4.18 -6.62 -15.63
CA GLN A 262 2.87 -6.93 -16.22
C GLN A 262 2.36 -5.82 -17.14
N PRO A 263 2.50 -4.51 -16.79
CA PRO A 263 2.26 -3.44 -17.73
C PRO A 263 3.20 -3.57 -18.92
N ARG A 264 2.65 -3.86 -20.10
CA ARG A 264 3.37 -3.96 -21.37
C ARG A 264 2.39 -3.94 -22.53
N GLU A 265 2.88 -3.69 -23.73
CA GLU A 265 2.07 -3.73 -24.95
C GLU A 265 1.26 -5.04 -25.05
N GLY A 266 -0.01 -4.89 -25.40
CA GLY A 266 -0.97 -6.01 -25.47
C GLY A 266 -1.60 -6.42 -24.14
N ARG A 267 -1.15 -5.86 -22.97
CA ARG A 267 -1.70 -6.20 -21.66
C ARG A 267 -2.21 -5.02 -20.83
N TYR A 268 -2.13 -3.79 -21.33
CA TYR A 268 -2.52 -2.60 -20.56
C TYR A 268 -3.97 -2.67 -20.05
N GLN A 269 -4.89 -3.14 -20.89
CA GLN A 269 -6.30 -3.30 -20.52
C GLN A 269 -6.48 -4.30 -19.37
N GLU A 270 -5.87 -5.49 -19.48
CA GLU A 270 -5.94 -6.53 -18.45
C GLU A 270 -5.39 -6.03 -17.11
N VAL A 271 -4.27 -5.30 -17.15
CA VAL A 271 -3.64 -4.75 -15.95
C VAL A 271 -4.51 -3.64 -15.34
N ALA A 272 -5.12 -2.78 -16.15
CA ALA A 272 -6.04 -1.75 -15.65
C ALA A 272 -7.28 -2.37 -15.00
N GLU A 273 -7.85 -3.42 -15.60
CA GLU A 273 -8.97 -4.17 -15.03
C GLU A 273 -8.61 -4.81 -13.68
N ALA A 274 -7.39 -5.36 -13.57
CA ALA A 274 -6.91 -5.92 -12.32
C ALA A 274 -6.74 -4.86 -11.22
N TYR A 275 -6.18 -3.67 -11.55
CA TYR A 275 -6.15 -2.54 -10.63
C TYR A 275 -7.56 -2.12 -10.20
N ASN A 276 -8.48 -1.94 -11.16
CA ASN A 276 -9.84 -1.55 -10.85
C ASN A 276 -10.53 -2.58 -9.95
N ARG A 277 -10.29 -3.87 -10.14
CA ARG A 277 -10.80 -4.94 -9.27
C ARG A 277 -10.28 -4.80 -7.85
N CYS A 278 -8.99 -4.52 -7.67
CA CYS A 278 -8.41 -4.25 -6.35
C CYS A 278 -9.12 -3.11 -5.63
N PHE A 279 -9.39 -2.00 -6.33
CA PHE A 279 -10.14 -0.89 -5.75
C PHE A 279 -11.58 -1.29 -5.42
N LYS A 280 -12.27 -1.99 -6.31
CA LYS A 280 -13.65 -2.44 -6.08
C LYS A 280 -13.80 -3.39 -4.90
N ILE A 281 -12.81 -4.25 -4.62
CA ILE A 281 -12.78 -5.09 -3.41
C ILE A 281 -12.78 -4.24 -2.13
N LEU A 282 -12.10 -3.11 -2.11
CA LEU A 282 -12.08 -2.21 -0.95
C LEU A 282 -13.32 -1.30 -0.89
N GLU A 283 -13.81 -0.83 -2.04
CA GLU A 283 -14.80 0.22 -2.16
C GLU A 283 -16.26 -0.26 -2.14
N THR A 284 -16.52 -1.52 -2.51
CA THR A 284 -17.89 -2.04 -2.68
C THR A 284 -18.13 -3.33 -1.91
N ASP A 285 -19.39 -3.76 -1.84
CA ASP A 285 -19.84 -5.02 -1.27
C ASP A 285 -20.02 -6.14 -2.34
N GLY A 286 -19.47 -5.93 -3.55
CA GLY A 286 -19.54 -6.89 -4.65
C GLY A 286 -18.79 -8.19 -4.36
N VAL A 287 -19.07 -9.20 -5.19
CA VAL A 287 -18.35 -10.49 -5.16
C VAL A 287 -17.38 -10.56 -6.33
N PHE A 288 -16.14 -10.95 -6.05
CA PHE A 288 -15.03 -10.94 -7.01
C PHE A 288 -14.31 -12.29 -7.02
N ALA A 289 -13.86 -12.72 -8.20
CA ALA A 289 -12.98 -13.88 -8.29
C ALA A 289 -11.62 -13.60 -7.65
N SER A 290 -11.05 -14.58 -6.94
CA SER A 290 -9.73 -14.48 -6.30
C SER A 290 -8.58 -14.37 -7.31
N GLU A 291 -8.80 -14.78 -8.56
CA GLU A 291 -7.78 -14.78 -9.61
C GLU A 291 -7.64 -13.40 -10.25
N PHE A 292 -6.48 -12.71 -10.01
CA PHE A 292 -6.11 -11.48 -10.71
C PHE A 292 -4.57 -11.30 -10.72
N PHE A 293 -3.93 -10.17 -10.39
CA PHE A 293 -2.50 -9.89 -10.60
C PHE A 293 -1.53 -11.06 -10.37
N SER A 294 -1.76 -11.85 -9.35
CA SER A 294 -0.98 -13.04 -9.04
C SER A 294 -1.93 -14.24 -8.91
N PRO A 295 -1.44 -15.46 -9.03
CA PRO A 295 -2.27 -16.63 -8.91
C PRO A 295 -3.06 -16.61 -7.59
N GLY A 296 -4.39 -16.50 -7.70
CA GLY A 296 -5.33 -16.73 -6.61
C GLY A 296 -5.74 -18.20 -6.55
N GLU A 297 -6.73 -18.51 -5.74
CA GLU A 297 -7.32 -19.84 -5.69
C GLU A 297 -8.46 -19.95 -6.71
N LYS A 298 -8.32 -20.89 -7.66
CA LYS A 298 -9.33 -21.09 -8.71
C LYS A 298 -10.70 -21.39 -8.11
N GLY A 299 -11.69 -20.63 -8.56
CA GLY A 299 -13.09 -20.82 -8.14
C GLY A 299 -13.38 -20.34 -6.70
N LYS A 300 -12.47 -19.61 -6.06
CA LYS A 300 -12.73 -18.90 -4.81
C LYS A 300 -13.22 -17.48 -5.09
N GLU A 301 -14.13 -17.02 -4.25
CA GLU A 301 -14.74 -15.70 -4.34
C GLU A 301 -14.38 -14.84 -3.11
N ILE A 302 -14.23 -13.54 -3.35
CA ILE A 302 -13.93 -12.53 -2.35
C ILE A 302 -15.15 -11.63 -2.23
N GLN A 303 -15.68 -11.50 -1.02
CA GLN A 303 -16.66 -10.48 -0.69
C GLN A 303 -15.95 -9.14 -0.50
N GLY A 304 -16.37 -8.10 -1.20
CA GLY A 304 -15.82 -6.77 -1.06
C GLY A 304 -16.12 -6.13 0.28
N LEU A 305 -15.25 -5.24 0.75
CA LEU A 305 -15.27 -4.73 2.13
C LEU A 305 -16.18 -3.52 2.32
N SER A 306 -16.57 -2.80 1.26
CA SER A 306 -17.36 -1.56 1.36
C SER A 306 -16.85 -0.63 2.49
N LEU A 307 -15.56 -0.29 2.43
CA LEU A 307 -14.92 0.52 3.46
C LEU A 307 -15.43 1.96 3.45
N PRO A 308 -15.56 2.62 4.61
CA PRO A 308 -15.86 4.04 4.69
C PRO A 308 -14.84 4.89 3.93
N ILE A 309 -15.27 6.05 3.42
CA ILE A 309 -14.43 6.91 2.59
C ILE A 309 -13.19 7.42 3.32
N ASP A 310 -13.32 7.77 4.58
CA ASP A 310 -12.21 8.24 5.42
C ASP A 310 -11.16 7.14 5.65
N VAL A 311 -11.60 5.88 5.71
CA VAL A 311 -10.70 4.69 5.75
C VAL A 311 -10.00 4.52 4.40
N LEU A 312 -10.74 4.62 3.28
CA LEU A 312 -10.16 4.54 1.93
C LEU A 312 -9.13 5.63 1.68
N GLU A 313 -9.41 6.88 2.08
CA GLU A 313 -8.46 7.98 1.95
C GLU A 313 -7.16 7.74 2.71
N LYS A 314 -7.23 7.17 3.92
CA LYS A 314 -6.05 6.80 4.71
C LYS A 314 -5.22 5.76 3.97
N ILE A 315 -5.85 4.69 3.52
CA ILE A 315 -5.20 3.56 2.83
C ILE A 315 -4.61 3.99 1.49
N TYR A 316 -5.33 4.82 0.72
CA TYR A 316 -4.94 5.18 -0.64
C TYR A 316 -3.85 6.24 -0.73
N TYR A 317 -3.83 7.24 0.17
CA TYR A 317 -2.86 8.33 0.04
C TYR A 317 -2.42 9.01 1.35
N LYS A 318 -3.29 9.13 2.37
CA LYS A 318 -2.95 9.91 3.58
C LYS A 318 -1.79 9.29 4.36
N ASN A 319 -1.80 7.95 4.52
CA ASN A 319 -0.69 7.26 5.17
C ASN A 319 0.60 7.35 4.35
N ALA A 320 0.50 7.22 3.03
CA ALA A 320 1.65 7.40 2.16
C ALA A 320 2.22 8.82 2.25
N MET A 321 1.38 9.86 2.27
CA MET A 321 1.83 11.25 2.48
C MET A 321 2.51 11.46 3.83
N LYS A 322 2.02 10.79 4.88
CA LYS A 322 2.62 10.86 6.22
C LYS A 322 4.02 10.23 6.25
N LEU A 323 4.18 9.09 5.58
CA LEU A 323 5.41 8.30 5.61
C LEU A 323 6.47 8.80 4.63
N TYR A 324 6.05 9.26 3.46
CA TYR A 324 6.93 9.73 2.39
C TYR A 324 6.74 11.23 2.17
N PRO A 325 7.51 12.11 2.83
CA PRO A 325 7.26 13.55 2.82
C PRO A 325 7.16 14.16 1.41
N ARG A 326 7.92 13.63 0.45
CA ARG A 326 7.87 14.08 -0.96
C ARG A 326 6.51 13.91 -1.62
N ILE A 327 5.71 12.92 -1.21
CA ILE A 327 4.40 12.63 -1.86
C ILE A 327 3.48 13.85 -1.79
N LYS A 328 3.41 14.52 -0.65
CA LYS A 328 2.53 15.71 -0.50
C LYS A 328 2.87 16.79 -1.52
N ASP A 329 4.14 17.09 -1.68
CA ASP A 329 4.59 18.12 -2.61
C ASP A 329 4.40 17.71 -4.06
N GLU A 330 4.67 16.45 -4.40
CA GLU A 330 4.47 15.94 -5.76
C GLU A 330 2.97 15.91 -6.13
N LEU A 331 2.09 15.49 -5.22
CA LEU A 331 0.65 15.55 -5.47
C LEU A 331 0.16 16.99 -5.71
N LYS A 332 0.66 17.98 -4.97
CA LYS A 332 0.35 19.40 -5.21
C LYS A 332 0.83 19.88 -6.59
N LYS A 333 2.06 19.52 -6.98
CA LYS A 333 2.60 19.82 -8.31
C LYS A 333 1.78 19.18 -9.43
N LEU A 334 1.21 18.01 -9.19
CA LEU A 334 0.32 17.28 -10.08
C LEU A 334 -1.11 17.84 -10.11
N GLY A 335 -1.41 18.87 -9.31
CA GLY A 335 -2.70 19.58 -9.29
C GLY A 335 -3.75 18.98 -8.34
N TYR A 336 -3.37 18.10 -7.43
CA TYR A 336 -4.30 17.57 -6.42
C TYR A 336 -4.52 18.58 -5.29
N SER A 337 -5.80 18.79 -4.95
CA SER A 337 -6.20 19.56 -3.77
C SER A 337 -6.15 18.65 -2.55
N ILE A 338 -5.03 18.70 -1.83
CA ILE A 338 -4.78 17.91 -0.61
C ILE A 338 -4.42 18.85 0.54
N GLU A 339 -4.98 18.58 1.71
CA GLU A 339 -4.72 19.32 2.96
C GLU A 339 -3.48 18.82 3.70
#